data_8dc9d69f56cd1752601286a4e92046ea
#
_entry.id   8dc9d69f56cd1752601286a4e92046ea
#
_cell.length_a   1.000
_cell.length_b   1.000
_cell.length_c   1.000
_cell.angle_alpha   90.00
_cell.angle_beta   90.00
_cell.angle_gamma   90.00
#
_symmetry.space_group_name_H-M   'P 1'
#
loop_
_entity.id
_entity.type
_entity.pdbx_description
1 polymer ?
#
loop_
_entity_poly.entity_id
_entity_poly.type
_entity_poly.pdbx_seq_one_letter_code
_entity_poly.pdbx_strand_id
1 'polypeptide(L)'
;MVTSATFLSAAGRIAPKPFALSAITVYLASFLSQFLLAAPVTARASVIPFLLVQVVIAWLWYALHVRRLRDAGRPTGSVIALTILYALAIVLLLLVMLAIDAPGQPTGPNETPFAGVFQIFLIVFLIGMILGDPNLGMFGYVVLGVIALVMLPIVIAIAFTVWVATRPSAAAPP
;
A
#
# COMPACT_ATOMS: atom_id res chain seq x y z
N MET A 1 24.53 19.15 -6.26
CA MET A 1 23.91 18.19 -7.21
C MET A 1 23.69 16.88 -6.48
N VAL A 2 22.45 16.51 -6.18
CA VAL A 2 22.11 15.21 -5.58
C VAL A 2 22.11 14.20 -6.72
N THR A 3 23.12 13.34 -6.79
CA THR A 3 23.20 12.30 -7.83
C THR A 3 22.06 11.31 -7.68
N SER A 4 21.39 10.98 -8.77
CA SER A 4 20.22 10.06 -8.84
C SER A 4 20.46 8.69 -8.16
N ALA A 5 21.71 8.25 -8.06
CA ALA A 5 22.11 7.02 -7.38
C ALA A 5 21.82 7.02 -5.85
N THR A 6 21.67 8.19 -5.23
CA THR A 6 21.40 8.27 -3.78
C THR A 6 19.93 7.94 -3.42
N PHE A 7 18.99 8.03 -4.36
CA PHE A 7 17.57 7.71 -4.08
C PHE A 7 17.31 6.21 -3.88
N LEU A 8 18.00 5.36 -4.60
CA LEU A 8 17.84 3.90 -4.55
C LEU A 8 18.59 3.24 -3.38
N SER A 9 19.55 3.94 -2.78
CA SER A 9 20.34 3.40 -1.66
C SER A 9 19.62 3.59 -0.33
N ALA A 10 19.59 2.57 0.52
CA ALA A 10 19.14 2.68 1.91
C ALA A 10 20.22 3.31 2.84
N ALA A 11 21.38 3.70 2.30
CA ALA A 11 22.44 4.38 3.05
C ALA A 11 22.16 5.87 3.25
N GLY A 12 22.74 6.47 4.30
CA GLY A 12 22.64 7.90 4.58
C GLY A 12 21.49 8.28 5.53
N ARG A 13 21.26 9.59 5.65
CA ARG A 13 20.24 10.22 6.47
C ARG A 13 19.41 11.17 5.61
N ILE A 14 18.16 11.42 6.00
CA ILE A 14 17.26 12.33 5.30
C ILE A 14 16.53 13.21 6.31
N ALA A 15 16.52 14.52 6.06
CA ALA A 15 15.82 15.49 6.90
C ALA A 15 14.28 15.36 6.77
N PRO A 16 13.50 15.91 7.74
CA PRO A 16 12.03 15.74 7.77
C PRO A 16 11.32 16.23 6.50
N LYS A 17 11.65 17.43 6.00
CA LYS A 17 10.99 18.02 4.82
C LYS A 17 11.19 17.20 3.54
N PRO A 18 12.43 16.88 3.10
CA PRO A 18 12.62 16.03 1.92
C PRO A 18 12.06 14.61 2.12
N PHE A 19 12.08 14.06 3.35
CA PHE A 19 11.41 12.80 3.66
C PHE A 19 9.90 12.88 3.36
N ALA A 20 9.19 13.89 3.88
CA ALA A 20 7.75 14.02 3.70
C ALA A 20 7.37 14.14 2.22
N LEU A 21 8.09 14.96 1.44
CA LEU A 21 7.87 15.10 -0.01
C LEU A 21 8.09 13.77 -0.74
N SER A 22 9.19 13.07 -0.43
CA SER A 22 9.49 11.76 -1.04
C SER A 22 8.45 10.71 -0.65
N ALA A 23 7.95 10.71 0.59
CA ALA A 23 6.91 9.79 1.04
C ALA A 23 5.61 10.02 0.28
N ILE A 24 5.17 11.28 0.10
CA ILE A 24 3.99 11.64 -0.70
C ILE A 24 4.16 11.11 -2.14
N THR A 25 5.34 11.32 -2.74
CA THR A 25 5.63 10.82 -4.10
C THR A 25 5.52 9.30 -4.19
N VAL A 26 6.04 8.56 -3.20
CA VAL A 26 5.95 7.09 -3.16
C VAL A 26 4.49 6.63 -3.01
N TYR A 27 3.68 7.28 -2.15
CA TYR A 27 2.26 6.96 -2.01
C TYR A 27 1.47 7.29 -3.28
N LEU A 28 1.77 8.42 -3.93
CA LEU A 28 1.14 8.78 -5.20
C LEU A 28 1.49 7.78 -6.30
N ALA A 29 2.76 7.36 -6.39
CA ALA A 29 3.20 6.32 -7.32
C ALA A 29 2.50 4.98 -7.04
N SER A 30 2.34 4.61 -5.76
CA SER A 30 1.59 3.42 -5.35
C SER A 30 0.13 3.50 -5.78
N PHE A 31 -0.51 4.65 -5.61
CA PHE A 31 -1.88 4.86 -6.07
C PHE A 31 -1.99 4.77 -7.60
N LEU A 32 -1.11 5.45 -8.32
CA LEU A 32 -1.07 5.42 -9.79
C LEU A 32 -0.77 4.01 -10.34
N SER A 33 0.00 3.18 -9.61
CA SER A 33 0.29 1.81 -10.04
C SER A 33 -0.95 0.92 -10.14
N GLN A 34 -2.07 1.29 -9.47
CA GLN A 34 -3.33 0.56 -9.56
C GLN A 34 -3.90 0.56 -10.99
N PHE A 35 -3.58 1.57 -11.82
CA PHE A 35 -3.97 1.58 -13.23
C PHE A 35 -3.35 0.42 -14.03
N LEU A 36 -2.27 -0.18 -13.56
CA LEU A 36 -1.67 -1.38 -14.17
C LEU A 36 -2.54 -2.63 -14.01
N LEU A 37 -3.51 -2.61 -13.09
CA LEU A 37 -4.51 -3.66 -12.92
C LEU A 37 -5.76 -3.47 -13.80
N ALA A 38 -5.80 -2.40 -14.61
CA ALA A 38 -6.89 -2.18 -15.54
C ALA A 38 -6.92 -3.29 -16.62
N ALA A 39 -8.14 -3.69 -17.05
CA ALA A 39 -8.36 -4.79 -17.99
C ALA A 39 -7.50 -4.72 -19.28
N PRO A 40 -7.35 -3.55 -19.96
CA PRO A 40 -6.55 -3.50 -21.17
C PRO A 40 -5.06 -3.77 -20.94
N VAL A 41 -4.56 -3.55 -19.74
CA VAL A 41 -3.16 -3.84 -19.35
C VAL A 41 -3.00 -5.30 -18.96
N THR A 42 -3.88 -5.81 -18.10
CA THR A 42 -3.83 -7.19 -17.62
C THR A 42 -4.08 -8.21 -18.72
N ALA A 43 -4.93 -7.89 -19.70
CA ALA A 43 -5.17 -8.73 -20.87
C ALA A 43 -3.93 -8.88 -21.78
N ARG A 44 -3.03 -7.87 -21.81
CA ARG A 44 -1.83 -7.88 -22.66
C ARG A 44 -0.57 -8.35 -21.94
N ALA A 45 -0.41 -7.99 -20.68
CA ALA A 45 0.84 -8.14 -19.94
C ALA A 45 0.66 -8.88 -18.60
N SER A 46 -0.53 -9.43 -18.33
CA SER A 46 -0.84 -10.06 -17.05
C SER A 46 -0.68 -9.07 -15.88
N VAL A 47 -0.57 -9.58 -14.65
CA VAL A 47 -0.32 -8.78 -13.44
C VAL A 47 1.17 -8.50 -13.20
N ILE A 48 2.06 -9.00 -14.07
CA ILE A 48 3.53 -8.90 -13.90
C ILE A 48 4.01 -7.45 -13.82
N PRO A 49 3.59 -6.50 -14.69
CA PRO A 49 4.01 -5.10 -14.58
C PRO A 49 3.65 -4.47 -13.24
N PHE A 50 2.45 -4.77 -12.72
CA PHE A 50 2.02 -4.32 -11.40
C PHE A 50 2.96 -4.85 -10.31
N LEU A 51 3.24 -6.16 -10.29
CA LEU A 51 4.14 -6.77 -9.31
C LEU A 51 5.54 -6.16 -9.31
N LEU A 52 6.13 -5.95 -10.49
CA LEU A 52 7.44 -5.32 -10.62
C LEU A 52 7.45 -3.91 -10.04
N VAL A 53 6.43 -3.12 -10.34
CA VAL A 53 6.29 -1.76 -9.79
C VAL A 53 6.09 -1.81 -8.27
N GLN A 54 5.32 -2.76 -7.72
CA GLN A 54 5.13 -2.91 -6.27
C GLN A 54 6.43 -3.25 -5.55
N VAL A 55 7.29 -4.10 -6.13
CA VAL A 55 8.63 -4.40 -5.56
C VAL A 55 9.47 -3.13 -5.48
N VAL A 56 9.49 -2.32 -6.53
CA VAL A 56 10.23 -1.04 -6.55
C VAL A 56 9.65 -0.07 -5.51
N ILE A 57 8.34 0.07 -5.42
CA ILE A 57 7.67 0.94 -4.45
C ILE A 57 7.98 0.49 -3.02
N ALA A 58 7.88 -0.81 -2.72
CA ALA A 58 8.22 -1.36 -1.40
C ALA A 58 9.68 -1.08 -1.02
N TRP A 59 10.60 -1.25 -1.97
CA TRP A 59 12.02 -0.92 -1.75
C TRP A 59 12.25 0.57 -1.49
N LEU A 60 11.64 1.46 -2.28
CA LEU A 60 11.74 2.90 -2.11
C LEU A 60 11.17 3.34 -0.75
N TRP A 61 10.01 2.80 -0.37
CA TRP A 61 9.37 3.06 0.91
C TRP A 61 10.28 2.62 2.07
N TYR A 62 10.81 1.39 2.00
CA TYR A 62 11.77 0.86 2.96
C TYR A 62 13.02 1.76 3.09
N ALA A 63 13.69 2.04 1.98
CA ALA A 63 14.91 2.83 1.95
C ALA A 63 14.70 4.24 2.54
N LEU A 64 13.57 4.87 2.22
CA LEU A 64 13.19 6.19 2.69
C LEU A 64 13.01 6.21 4.22
N HIS A 65 12.27 5.26 4.77
CA HIS A 65 12.00 5.16 6.21
C HIS A 65 13.24 4.78 7.02
N VAL A 66 14.08 3.88 6.51
CA VAL A 66 15.36 3.53 7.14
C VAL A 66 16.27 4.75 7.27
N ARG A 67 16.41 5.55 6.20
CA ARG A 67 17.21 6.78 6.24
C ARG A 67 16.68 7.79 7.25
N ARG A 68 15.35 7.94 7.31
CA ARG A 68 14.73 8.89 8.23
C ARG A 68 14.84 8.44 9.68
N LEU A 69 14.69 7.15 9.97
CA LEU A 69 14.89 6.62 11.32
C LEU A 69 16.35 6.73 11.78
N ARG A 70 17.30 6.52 10.88
CA ARG A 70 18.72 6.75 11.20
C ARG A 70 19.01 8.23 11.49
N ASP A 71 18.37 9.14 10.78
CA ASP A 71 18.47 10.58 11.05
C ASP A 71 17.89 10.93 12.43
N ALA A 72 16.82 10.26 12.83
CA ALA A 72 16.19 10.40 14.14
C ALA A 72 16.86 9.59 15.27
N GLY A 73 17.96 8.86 14.98
CA GLY A 73 18.67 8.03 15.96
C GLY A 73 17.84 6.84 16.48
N ARG A 74 16.89 6.32 15.68
CA ARG A 74 15.99 5.25 16.07
C ARG A 74 16.33 3.92 15.41
N PRO A 75 15.99 2.76 16.05
CA PRO A 75 16.18 1.45 15.45
C PRO A 75 15.29 1.27 14.21
N THR A 76 15.83 0.58 13.19
CA THR A 76 15.17 0.39 11.90
C THR A 76 14.35 -0.89 11.78
N GLY A 77 14.32 -1.73 12.81
CA GLY A 77 13.63 -3.03 12.78
C GLY A 77 12.12 -2.94 12.47
N SER A 78 11.45 -1.88 12.97
CA SER A 78 10.04 -1.63 12.69
C SER A 78 9.74 -1.42 11.19
N VAL A 79 10.68 -0.86 10.43
CA VAL A 79 10.52 -0.66 8.98
C VAL A 79 10.49 -2.01 8.27
N ILE A 80 11.35 -2.95 8.67
CA ILE A 80 11.39 -4.30 8.09
C ILE A 80 10.05 -5.00 8.31
N ALA A 81 9.54 -4.98 9.56
CA ALA A 81 8.26 -5.60 9.89
C ALA A 81 7.09 -5.01 9.06
N LEU A 82 7.04 -3.67 8.91
CA LEU A 82 6.01 -3.01 8.12
C LEU A 82 6.16 -3.27 6.61
N THR A 83 7.39 -3.38 6.10
CA THR A 83 7.61 -3.73 4.70
C THR A 83 7.14 -5.16 4.40
N ILE A 84 7.38 -6.10 5.33
CA ILE A 84 6.87 -7.48 5.22
C ILE A 84 5.34 -7.48 5.27
N LEU A 85 4.73 -6.72 6.20
CA LEU A 85 3.28 -6.59 6.30
C LEU A 85 2.67 -6.04 5.00
N TYR A 86 3.31 -5.03 4.39
CA TYR A 86 2.90 -4.50 3.09
C TYR A 86 2.99 -5.55 1.98
N ALA A 87 4.10 -6.29 1.90
CA ALA A 87 4.26 -7.36 0.91
C ALA A 87 3.19 -8.45 1.07
N LEU A 88 2.88 -8.86 2.31
CA LEU A 88 1.80 -9.80 2.60
C LEU A 88 0.43 -9.24 2.18
N ALA A 89 0.17 -7.96 2.38
CA ALA A 89 -1.08 -7.32 1.95
C ALA A 89 -1.24 -7.35 0.41
N ILE A 90 -0.15 -7.13 -0.35
CA ILE A 90 -0.16 -7.26 -1.81
C ILE A 90 -0.43 -8.70 -2.25
N VAL A 91 0.24 -9.67 -1.64
CA VAL A 91 0.00 -11.10 -1.95
C VAL A 91 -1.45 -11.48 -1.65
N LEU A 92 -1.98 -11.04 -0.51
CA LEU A 92 -3.37 -11.30 -0.14
C LEU A 92 -4.35 -10.65 -1.11
N LEU A 93 -4.11 -9.40 -1.51
CA LEU A 93 -4.91 -8.71 -2.52
C LEU A 93 -4.96 -9.52 -3.83
N LEU A 94 -3.82 -10.02 -4.30
CA LEU A 94 -3.75 -10.83 -5.51
C LEU A 94 -4.46 -12.17 -5.36
N LEU A 95 -4.38 -12.82 -4.19
CA LEU A 95 -5.12 -14.06 -3.91
C LEU A 95 -6.61 -13.82 -3.90
N VAL A 96 -7.07 -12.72 -3.32
CA VAL A 96 -8.50 -12.32 -3.33
C VAL A 96 -8.96 -12.06 -4.76
N MET A 97 -8.17 -11.35 -5.56
CA MET A 97 -8.48 -11.13 -6.98
C MET A 97 -8.58 -12.45 -7.75
N LEU A 98 -7.61 -13.35 -7.56
CA LEU A 98 -7.60 -14.67 -8.22
C LEU A 98 -8.82 -15.52 -7.80
N ALA A 99 -9.23 -15.44 -6.54
CA ALA A 99 -10.40 -16.17 -6.05
C ALA A 99 -11.72 -15.64 -6.63
N ILE A 100 -11.79 -14.34 -6.93
CA ILE A 100 -12.97 -13.69 -7.55
C ILE A 100 -13.02 -13.95 -9.05
N ASP A 101 -11.86 -14.01 -9.72
CA ASP A 101 -11.74 -14.33 -11.15
C ASP A 101 -11.84 -15.84 -11.46
N ALA A 102 -12.18 -16.67 -10.44
CA ALA A 102 -12.31 -18.11 -10.65
C ALA A 102 -13.34 -18.42 -11.74
N PRO A 103 -13.05 -19.38 -12.66
CA PRO A 103 -13.94 -19.72 -13.76
C PRO A 103 -15.33 -20.13 -13.26
N GLY A 104 -16.37 -19.46 -13.73
CA GLY A 104 -17.77 -19.74 -13.36
C GLY A 104 -18.53 -18.56 -12.78
N GLN A 105 -17.88 -17.43 -12.52
CA GLN A 105 -18.59 -16.18 -12.18
C GLN A 105 -19.03 -15.46 -13.48
N PRO A 106 -20.30 -15.04 -13.58
CA PRO A 106 -20.77 -14.28 -14.73
C PRO A 106 -20.19 -12.85 -14.65
N THR A 107 -19.07 -12.62 -15.32
CA THR A 107 -18.54 -11.27 -15.53
C THR A 107 -19.18 -10.68 -16.78
N GLY A 108 -19.81 -9.51 -16.65
CA GLY A 108 -20.28 -8.74 -17.80
C GLY A 108 -19.11 -8.35 -18.72
N PRO A 109 -19.35 -8.20 -20.03
CA PRO A 109 -18.30 -8.01 -21.03
C PRO A 109 -17.44 -6.73 -20.88
N ASN A 110 -17.77 -5.85 -19.94
CA ASN A 110 -17.11 -4.56 -19.70
C ASN A 110 -16.61 -4.33 -18.26
N GLU A 111 -16.76 -5.33 -17.37
CA GLU A 111 -16.35 -5.16 -15.97
C GLU A 111 -14.96 -5.72 -15.75
N THR A 112 -14.06 -4.87 -15.29
CA THR A 112 -12.79 -5.36 -14.75
C THR A 112 -13.07 -5.98 -13.38
N PRO A 113 -12.59 -7.18 -13.08
CA PRO A 113 -12.81 -7.84 -11.80
C PRO A 113 -12.46 -6.94 -10.62
N PHE A 114 -11.39 -6.16 -10.75
CA PHE A 114 -10.96 -5.21 -9.73
C PHE A 114 -11.93 -4.03 -9.54
N ALA A 115 -12.47 -3.47 -10.61
CA ALA A 115 -13.43 -2.37 -10.51
C ALA A 115 -14.71 -2.83 -9.81
N GLY A 116 -15.20 -4.03 -10.13
CA GLY A 116 -16.38 -4.62 -9.48
C GLY A 116 -16.15 -4.86 -7.98
N VAL A 117 -15.01 -5.45 -7.60
CA VAL A 117 -14.66 -5.71 -6.19
C VAL A 117 -14.48 -4.40 -5.42
N PHE A 118 -13.76 -3.44 -5.98
CA PHE A 118 -13.57 -2.13 -5.34
C PHE A 118 -14.88 -1.35 -5.23
N GLN A 119 -15.76 -1.48 -6.20
CA GLN A 119 -17.07 -0.84 -6.20
C GLN A 119 -18.01 -1.50 -5.20
N ILE A 120 -18.06 -2.83 -5.13
CA ILE A 120 -18.80 -3.57 -4.09
C ILE A 120 -18.24 -3.21 -2.71
N PHE A 121 -16.94 -3.18 -2.56
CA PHE A 121 -16.24 -2.76 -1.36
C PHE A 121 -16.66 -1.35 -0.90
N LEU A 122 -16.63 -0.35 -1.78
CA LEU A 122 -17.05 1.02 -1.49
C LEU A 122 -18.52 1.09 -1.12
N ILE A 123 -19.38 0.36 -1.83
CA ILE A 123 -20.82 0.35 -1.59
C ILE A 123 -21.12 -0.30 -0.22
N VAL A 124 -20.54 -1.45 0.08
CA VAL A 124 -20.76 -2.14 1.37
C VAL A 124 -20.18 -1.34 2.53
N PHE A 125 -19.02 -0.70 2.36
CA PHE A 125 -18.44 0.20 3.35
C PHE A 125 -19.35 1.42 3.60
N LEU A 126 -19.84 2.07 2.54
CA LEU A 126 -20.76 3.20 2.64
C LEU A 126 -22.11 2.79 3.28
N ILE A 127 -22.67 1.66 2.88
CA ILE A 127 -23.91 1.14 3.45
C ILE A 127 -23.71 0.79 4.93
N GLY A 128 -22.63 0.11 5.30
CA GLY A 128 -22.31 -0.21 6.70
C GLY A 128 -22.10 1.05 7.55
N MET A 129 -21.52 2.10 6.97
CA MET A 129 -21.31 3.38 7.63
C MET A 129 -22.61 4.19 7.80
N ILE A 130 -23.53 4.11 6.82
CA ILE A 130 -24.80 4.88 6.82
C ILE A 130 -25.88 4.20 7.66
N LEU A 131 -25.98 2.87 7.59
CA LEU A 131 -27.07 2.14 8.24
C LEU A 131 -26.79 1.87 9.72
N GLY A 132 -25.54 1.91 10.18
CA GLY A 132 -25.20 1.65 11.59
C GLY A 132 -25.77 0.34 12.14
N ASP A 133 -26.25 -0.55 11.24
CA ASP A 133 -26.96 -1.75 11.62
C ASP A 133 -25.95 -2.89 11.87
N PRO A 134 -25.81 -3.36 13.13
CA PRO A 134 -24.90 -4.46 13.47
C PRO A 134 -25.35 -5.81 12.89
N ASN A 135 -26.53 -5.90 12.25
CA ASN A 135 -27.09 -7.14 11.72
C ASN A 135 -26.77 -7.40 10.23
N LEU A 136 -25.58 -7.07 9.77
CA LEU A 136 -25.13 -7.37 8.40
C LEU A 136 -25.08 -8.87 8.06
N GLY A 137 -25.41 -9.75 8.99
CA GLY A 137 -25.34 -11.19 8.82
C GLY A 137 -23.89 -11.68 8.65
N MET A 138 -23.72 -12.99 8.52
CA MET A 138 -22.38 -13.62 8.37
C MET A 138 -21.61 -13.07 7.16
N PHE A 139 -22.30 -12.79 6.05
CA PHE A 139 -21.70 -12.24 4.83
C PHE A 139 -21.12 -10.82 5.06
N GLY A 140 -21.83 -9.96 5.78
CA GLY A 140 -21.36 -8.62 6.10
C GLY A 140 -20.10 -8.64 6.97
N TYR A 141 -20.00 -9.56 7.94
CA TYR A 141 -18.77 -9.71 8.74
C TYR A 141 -17.57 -10.20 7.91
N VAL A 142 -17.80 -11.10 6.95
CA VAL A 142 -16.74 -11.57 6.03
C VAL A 142 -16.24 -10.40 5.18
N VAL A 143 -17.15 -9.64 4.57
CA VAL A 143 -16.80 -8.47 3.76
C VAL A 143 -16.07 -7.42 4.61
N LEU A 144 -16.56 -7.10 5.81
CA LEU A 144 -15.90 -6.17 6.71
C LEU A 144 -14.51 -6.66 7.13
N GLY A 145 -14.34 -7.97 7.36
CA GLY A 145 -13.06 -8.58 7.66
C GLY A 145 -12.04 -8.44 6.53
N VAL A 146 -12.45 -8.68 5.28
CA VAL A 146 -11.61 -8.49 4.09
C VAL A 146 -11.22 -7.02 3.94
N ILE A 147 -12.17 -6.11 4.13
CA ILE A 147 -11.94 -4.67 4.13
C ILE A 147 -10.90 -4.28 5.18
N ALA A 148 -11.10 -4.69 6.41
CA ALA A 148 -10.19 -4.39 7.50
C ALA A 148 -8.79 -4.95 7.21
N LEU A 149 -8.71 -6.15 6.67
CA LEU A 149 -7.47 -6.83 6.33
C LEU A 149 -6.65 -6.09 5.26
N VAL A 150 -7.31 -5.47 4.27
CA VAL A 150 -6.67 -4.68 3.22
C VAL A 150 -6.36 -3.25 3.69
N MET A 151 -7.29 -2.63 4.42
CA MET A 151 -7.13 -1.23 4.86
C MET A 151 -6.17 -1.07 6.04
N LEU A 152 -6.15 -2.03 6.96
CA LEU A 152 -5.33 -1.95 8.17
C LEU A 152 -3.83 -1.74 7.88
N PRO A 153 -3.19 -2.49 6.96
CA PRO A 153 -1.80 -2.23 6.58
C PRO A 153 -1.55 -0.84 6.02
N ILE A 154 -2.49 -0.31 5.23
CA ILE A 154 -2.39 1.03 4.64
C ILE A 154 -2.45 2.09 5.73
N VAL A 155 -3.43 1.99 6.65
CA VAL A 155 -3.58 2.92 7.78
C VAL A 155 -2.35 2.87 8.67
N ILE A 156 -1.84 1.68 8.99
CA ILE A 156 -0.62 1.51 9.79
C ILE A 156 0.58 2.14 9.08
N ALA A 157 0.75 1.92 7.77
CA ALA A 157 1.85 2.49 7.01
C ALA A 157 1.81 4.02 6.98
N ILE A 158 0.62 4.62 6.78
CA ILE A 158 0.44 6.07 6.81
C ILE A 158 0.71 6.62 8.21
N ALA A 159 0.13 6.03 9.25
CA ALA A 159 0.34 6.45 10.64
C ALA A 159 1.83 6.37 11.03
N PHE A 160 2.51 5.29 10.63
CA PHE A 160 3.95 5.14 10.83
C PHE A 160 4.76 6.20 10.07
N THR A 161 4.40 6.49 8.82
CA THR A 161 5.06 7.54 8.02
C THR A 161 4.92 8.92 8.68
N VAL A 162 3.72 9.27 9.16
CA VAL A 162 3.48 10.52 9.89
C VAL A 162 4.30 10.55 11.17
N TRP A 163 4.28 9.46 11.94
CA TRP A 163 5.07 9.34 13.17
C TRP A 163 6.58 9.52 12.92
N VAL A 164 7.13 8.91 11.85
CA VAL A 164 8.54 9.04 11.47
C VAL A 164 8.84 10.46 10.98
N ALA A 165 7.95 11.09 10.21
CA ALA A 165 8.11 12.45 9.70
C ALA A 165 8.20 13.50 10.81
N THR A 166 7.42 13.34 11.88
CA THR A 166 7.33 14.28 13.00
C THR A 166 8.48 14.17 14.01
N ARG A 167 9.35 13.16 13.90
CA ARG A 167 10.49 13.02 14.82
C ARG A 167 11.57 14.06 14.52
N PRO A 168 12.16 14.69 15.56
CA PRO A 168 13.31 15.56 15.37
C PRO A 168 14.51 14.75 14.88
N SER A 169 15.40 15.38 14.12
CA SER A 169 16.70 14.80 13.77
C SER A 169 17.57 14.69 15.04
N ALA A 170 18.28 13.59 15.19
CA ALA A 170 19.25 13.44 16.26
C ALA A 170 20.33 14.51 16.10
N ALA A 171 20.75 15.12 17.22
CA ALA A 171 21.90 16.02 17.21
C ALA A 171 23.12 15.29 16.65
N ALA A 172 23.90 15.99 15.82
CA ALA A 172 25.19 15.44 15.40
C ALA A 172 26.04 15.17 16.67
N PRO A 173 26.72 14.02 16.77
CA PRO A 173 27.64 13.79 17.84
C PRO A 173 28.71 14.90 17.81
N PRO A 174 29.14 15.38 18.97
CA PRO A 174 30.15 16.43 19.08
C PRO A 174 31.48 16.00 18.45
#